data_51a8db2bbcea18e117279c04368ac692
#
_entry.id   51a8db2bbcea18e117279c04368ac692
#
_cell.length_a   1.000
_cell.length_b   1.000
_cell.length_c   1.000
_cell.angle_alpha   90.00
_cell.angle_beta   90.00
_cell.angle_gamma   90.00
#
_symmetry.space_group_name_H-M   'P 1'
#
loop_
_entity.id
_entity.type
_entity.pdbx_description
1 polymer ?
#
loop_
_entity_poly.entity_id
_entity_poly.type
_entity_poly.pdbx_seq_one_letter_code
_entity_poly.pdbx_strand_id
1 'polypeptide(L)'
;PIKSSAASDVYKRQDELDATHTPVFHQVEALAVDKHLTMADLKGVLDKLAVAMFGPEAKTRLRPSYFPFTEPSAELDLWFPDKKGGAGWLEWGGCGMVNPNVLKSAGLDPEVYTGFAFGVGVERTLLLRHDINDMHDLVEGDVRFSEQFVMGE
;
A
#
# COMPACT_ATOMS: atom_id res chain seq x y z
N PRO A 1 -15.70 -18.02 1.88
CA PRO A 1 -14.41 -17.67 2.47
C PRO A 1 -13.54 -16.96 1.42
N ILE A 2 -13.15 -15.72 1.73
CA ILE A 2 -12.22 -14.97 0.89
C ILE A 2 -10.86 -15.69 0.97
N LYS A 3 -10.41 -16.27 -0.13
CA LYS A 3 -9.06 -16.80 -0.20
C LYS A 3 -8.12 -15.61 -0.47
N SER A 4 -7.49 -15.09 0.58
CA SER A 4 -6.40 -14.15 0.41
C SER A 4 -5.12 -14.94 0.11
N SER A 5 -4.48 -14.69 -1.01
CA SER A 5 -3.09 -15.08 -1.23
C SER A 5 -2.27 -13.79 -1.23
N ALA A 6 -1.38 -13.63 -0.24
CA ALA A 6 -0.36 -12.60 -0.28
C ALA A 6 0.82 -13.16 -1.07
N ALA A 7 1.12 -12.56 -2.21
CA ALA A 7 2.37 -12.78 -2.92
C ALA A 7 3.24 -11.53 -2.69
N SER A 8 4.43 -11.71 -2.11
CA SER A 8 5.43 -10.64 -2.11
C SER A 8 6.28 -10.80 -3.35
N ASP A 9 6.28 -9.81 -4.23
CA ASP A 9 7.18 -9.75 -5.37
C ASP A 9 8.16 -8.59 -5.20
N VAL A 10 9.44 -8.87 -5.44
CA VAL A 10 10.50 -7.86 -5.40
C VAL A 10 10.62 -7.25 -6.79
N TYR A 11 9.99 -6.11 -7.01
CA TYR A 11 10.10 -5.37 -8.25
C TYR A 11 11.26 -4.38 -8.18
N LYS A 12 12.24 -4.57 -9.06
CA LYS A 12 13.41 -3.69 -9.16
C LYS A 12 13.06 -2.47 -10.02
N ARG A 13 12.65 -1.35 -9.40
CA ARG A 13 12.66 -0.04 -10.06
C ARG A 13 14.03 0.60 -9.87
N GLN A 14 14.56 1.20 -10.94
CA GLN A 14 15.73 2.05 -10.86
C GLN A 14 15.26 3.48 -10.60
N ASP A 15 15.04 3.80 -9.34
CA ASP A 15 14.88 5.17 -8.86
C ASP A 15 16.20 5.64 -8.27
N GLU A 16 16.46 6.94 -8.31
CA GLU A 16 17.60 7.52 -7.61
C GLU A 16 17.37 7.41 -6.10
N LEU A 17 18.42 7.14 -5.34
CA LEU A 17 18.36 7.07 -3.89
C LEU A 17 18.19 8.48 -3.32
N ASP A 18 17.07 8.75 -2.66
CA ASP A 18 16.81 9.99 -1.92
C ASP A 18 16.16 9.68 -0.55
N ALA A 19 15.84 10.71 0.22
CA ALA A 19 15.25 10.57 1.55
C ALA A 19 13.89 9.82 1.57
N THR A 20 13.25 9.66 0.42
CA THR A 20 11.91 9.07 0.27
C THR A 20 11.86 7.88 -0.67
N HIS A 21 12.93 7.62 -1.45
CA HIS A 21 13.01 6.56 -2.44
C HIS A 21 14.28 5.75 -2.29
N THR A 22 14.17 4.45 -2.53
CA THR A 22 15.30 3.51 -2.58
C THR A 22 15.25 2.73 -3.89
N PRO A 23 16.43 2.39 -4.47
CA PRO A 23 16.49 1.64 -5.73
C PRO A 23 15.93 0.21 -5.63
N VAL A 24 15.81 -0.32 -4.42
CA VAL A 24 15.18 -1.62 -4.13
C VAL A 24 14.24 -1.44 -2.95
N PHE A 25 12.98 -1.82 -3.11
CA PHE A 25 11.98 -1.74 -2.05
C PHE A 25 11.06 -2.96 -2.08
N HIS A 26 10.42 -3.23 -0.95
CA HIS A 26 9.47 -4.32 -0.79
C HIS A 26 8.04 -3.78 -0.81
N GLN A 27 7.15 -4.55 -1.40
CA GLN A 27 5.72 -4.25 -1.39
C GLN A 27 4.93 -5.42 -0.83
N VAL A 28 3.88 -5.10 -0.10
CA VAL A 28 2.80 -6.04 0.19
C VAL A 28 1.68 -5.73 -0.77
N GLU A 29 1.30 -6.73 -1.54
CA GLU A 29 0.19 -6.62 -2.48
C GLU A 29 -0.93 -7.56 -2.08
N ALA A 30 -2.16 -7.12 -2.29
CA ALA A 30 -3.35 -7.91 -2.06
C ALA A 30 -4.29 -7.84 -3.25
N LEU A 31 -4.88 -8.95 -3.55
CA LEU A 31 -5.89 -9.12 -4.59
C LEU A 31 -7.09 -9.86 -3.99
N ALA A 32 -8.28 -9.33 -4.19
CA ALA A 32 -9.54 -10.03 -3.89
C ALA A 32 -10.39 -10.09 -5.15
N VAL A 33 -10.92 -11.26 -5.45
CA VAL A 33 -11.86 -11.48 -6.56
C VAL A 33 -13.04 -12.28 -6.04
N ASP A 34 -14.24 -11.74 -6.23
CA ASP A 34 -15.49 -12.38 -5.89
C ASP A 34 -16.63 -11.74 -6.71
N LYS A 35 -17.84 -12.17 -6.48
CA LYS A 35 -19.03 -11.55 -7.07
C LYS A 35 -19.36 -10.24 -6.36
N HIS A 36 -19.66 -9.21 -7.15
CA HIS A 36 -20.18 -7.92 -6.67
C HIS A 36 -19.25 -7.11 -5.75
N LEU A 37 -17.93 -7.35 -5.77
CA LEU A 37 -16.99 -6.47 -5.08
C LEU A 37 -16.99 -5.07 -5.70
N THR A 38 -16.85 -4.06 -4.85
CA THR A 38 -16.94 -2.64 -5.22
C THR A 38 -15.76 -1.82 -4.70
N MET A 39 -15.62 -0.58 -5.19
CA MET A 39 -14.68 0.39 -4.60
C MET A 39 -14.96 0.69 -3.12
N ALA A 40 -16.20 0.54 -2.67
CA ALA A 40 -16.54 0.72 -1.26
C ALA A 40 -15.98 -0.42 -0.39
N ASP A 41 -15.99 -1.65 -0.89
CA ASP A 41 -15.38 -2.80 -0.21
C ASP A 41 -13.86 -2.61 -0.14
N LEU A 42 -13.22 -2.21 -1.23
CA LEU A 42 -11.79 -1.87 -1.24
C LEU A 42 -11.48 -0.79 -0.20
N LYS A 43 -12.23 0.32 -0.20
CA LYS A 43 -12.04 1.41 0.77
C LYS A 43 -12.19 0.93 2.21
N GLY A 44 -13.20 0.09 2.48
CA GLY A 44 -13.40 -0.50 3.80
C GLY A 44 -12.25 -1.39 4.27
N VAL A 45 -11.65 -2.17 3.37
CA VAL A 45 -10.44 -2.98 3.66
C VAL A 45 -9.25 -2.08 3.95
N LEU A 46 -9.03 -1.04 3.12
CA LEU A 46 -7.93 -0.10 3.30
C LEU A 46 -8.04 0.71 4.59
N ASP A 47 -9.24 1.13 4.99
CA ASP A 47 -9.48 1.80 6.26
C ASP A 47 -9.14 0.91 7.45
N LYS A 48 -9.55 -0.36 7.42
CA LYS A 48 -9.20 -1.33 8.45
C LYS A 48 -7.71 -1.61 8.52
N LEU A 49 -7.05 -1.72 7.35
CA LEU A 49 -5.61 -1.88 7.27
C LEU A 49 -4.89 -0.67 7.87
N ALA A 50 -5.32 0.55 7.53
CA ALA A 50 -4.74 1.78 8.08
C ALA A 50 -4.87 1.84 9.61
N VAL A 51 -6.04 1.50 10.15
CA VAL A 51 -6.26 1.44 11.61
C VAL A 51 -5.36 0.38 12.26
N ALA A 52 -5.21 -0.79 11.65
CA ALA A 52 -4.34 -1.85 12.18
C ALA A 52 -2.86 -1.46 12.18
N MET A 53 -2.43 -0.69 11.18
CA MET A 53 -1.02 -0.29 11.02
C MET A 53 -0.66 0.98 11.81
N PHE A 54 -1.57 1.95 11.91
CA PHE A 54 -1.29 3.30 12.41
C PHE A 54 -2.18 3.73 13.58
N GLY A 55 -3.07 2.86 14.05
CA GLY A 55 -3.94 3.13 15.18
C GLY A 55 -5.32 3.67 14.81
N PRO A 56 -6.23 3.81 15.82
CA PRO A 56 -7.66 4.06 15.60
C PRO A 56 -7.99 5.41 14.96
N GLU A 57 -7.09 6.39 15.06
CA GLU A 57 -7.27 7.73 14.49
C GLU A 57 -6.82 7.82 13.01
N ALA A 58 -6.30 6.72 12.45
CA ALA A 58 -5.86 6.72 11.07
C ALA A 58 -7.02 6.99 10.11
N LYS A 59 -6.78 7.90 9.17
CA LYS A 59 -7.74 8.27 8.12
C LYS A 59 -7.12 8.09 6.77
N THR A 60 -7.88 7.55 5.83
CA THR A 60 -7.44 7.38 4.45
C THR A 60 -8.31 8.17 3.48
N ARG A 61 -7.75 8.52 2.35
CA ARG A 61 -8.50 8.98 1.18
C ARG A 61 -7.96 8.32 -0.09
N LEU A 62 -8.80 8.25 -1.10
CA LEU A 62 -8.43 7.81 -2.43
C LEU A 62 -8.35 9.03 -3.35
N ARG A 63 -7.26 9.17 -4.09
CA ARG A 63 -7.10 10.14 -5.18
C ARG A 63 -7.14 9.41 -6.52
N PRO A 64 -7.90 9.87 -7.50
CA PRO A 64 -7.88 9.28 -8.84
C PRO A 64 -6.45 9.19 -9.39
N SER A 65 -6.11 8.04 -9.95
CA SER A 65 -4.81 7.77 -10.56
C SER A 65 -4.98 6.81 -11.74
N TYR A 66 -3.88 6.40 -12.35
CA TYR A 66 -3.88 5.43 -13.44
C TYR A 66 -2.88 4.32 -13.21
N PHE A 67 -3.38 3.08 -13.27
CA PHE A 67 -2.56 1.88 -13.37
C PHE A 67 -3.12 0.98 -14.49
N PRO A 68 -2.27 0.34 -15.31
CA PRO A 68 -2.75 -0.41 -16.48
C PRO A 68 -3.57 -1.66 -16.13
N PHE A 69 -3.46 -2.16 -14.91
CA PHE A 69 -4.12 -3.39 -14.44
C PHE A 69 -5.35 -3.13 -13.57
N THR A 70 -5.69 -1.86 -13.30
CA THR A 70 -6.90 -1.47 -12.54
C THR A 70 -7.71 -0.41 -13.28
N GLU A 71 -9.05 -0.44 -13.10
CA GLU A 71 -10.00 0.53 -13.62
C GLU A 71 -11.30 0.49 -12.78
N PRO A 72 -11.65 1.55 -12.05
CA PRO A 72 -10.86 2.75 -11.78
C PRO A 72 -9.64 2.48 -10.88
N SER A 73 -8.64 3.36 -11.02
CA SER A 73 -7.41 3.33 -10.22
C SER A 73 -7.35 4.53 -9.27
N ALA A 74 -6.71 4.35 -8.14
CA ALA A 74 -6.52 5.41 -7.16
C ALA A 74 -5.19 5.26 -6.42
N GLU A 75 -4.63 6.38 -6.01
CA GLU A 75 -3.60 6.44 -4.98
C GLU A 75 -4.25 6.51 -3.61
N LEU A 76 -3.66 5.82 -2.64
CA LEU A 76 -4.07 5.75 -1.26
C LEU A 76 -3.21 6.68 -0.42
N ASP A 77 -3.84 7.70 0.18
CA ASP A 77 -3.18 8.61 1.11
C ASP A 77 -3.61 8.33 2.55
N LEU A 78 -2.68 8.56 3.48
CA LEU A 78 -2.90 8.59 4.92
C LEU A 78 -2.86 10.03 5.46
N TRP A 79 -3.72 10.35 6.40
CA TRP A 79 -3.69 11.61 7.12
C TRP A 79 -2.77 11.52 8.34
N PHE A 80 -1.85 12.47 8.42
CA PHE A 80 -0.98 12.67 9.58
C PHE A 80 -1.27 14.03 10.22
N PRO A 81 -1.78 14.05 11.47
CA PRO A 81 -2.11 15.30 12.16
C PRO A 81 -0.88 16.08 12.62
N ASP A 82 0.23 15.40 12.84
CA ASP A 82 1.43 15.99 13.49
C ASP A 82 2.71 15.63 12.71
N LYS A 83 2.83 16.16 11.50
CA LYS A 83 4.02 16.00 10.66
C LYS A 83 4.97 17.18 10.86
N LYS A 84 6.29 16.96 10.85
CA LYS A 84 7.29 18.03 10.68
C LYS A 84 6.95 18.82 9.41
N GLY A 85 6.45 20.04 9.54
CA GLY A 85 5.93 20.86 8.43
C GLY A 85 4.42 21.03 8.41
N GLY A 86 3.69 20.51 9.41
CA GLY A 86 2.24 20.65 9.59
C GLY A 86 1.45 19.40 9.19
N ALA A 87 0.19 19.37 9.60
CA ALA A 87 -0.72 18.28 9.27
C ALA A 87 -0.89 18.12 7.75
N GLY A 88 -0.95 16.88 7.27
CA GLY A 88 -1.07 16.66 5.84
C GLY A 88 -1.36 15.21 5.42
N TRP A 89 -1.72 15.09 4.16
CA TRP A 89 -1.88 13.81 3.50
C TRP A 89 -0.55 13.32 2.94
N LEU A 90 -0.24 12.05 3.15
CA LEU A 90 0.94 11.38 2.61
C LEU A 90 0.51 10.16 1.80
N GLU A 91 1.06 10.01 0.62
CA GLU A 91 0.86 8.83 -0.21
C GLU A 91 1.43 7.60 0.50
N TRP A 92 0.62 6.54 0.55
CA TRP A 92 1.00 5.26 1.16
C TRP A 92 1.09 4.13 0.14
N GLY A 93 0.25 4.12 -0.90
CA GLY A 93 0.25 3.09 -1.91
C GLY A 93 -0.73 3.33 -3.04
N GLY A 94 -0.85 2.34 -3.92
CA GLY A 94 -1.78 2.33 -5.04
C GLY A 94 -2.87 1.27 -4.87
N CYS A 95 -4.04 1.51 -5.47
CA CYS A 95 -5.16 0.58 -5.41
C CYS A 95 -6.14 0.77 -6.58
N GLY A 96 -7.08 -0.13 -6.73
CA GLY A 96 -8.15 0.01 -7.72
C GLY A 96 -8.96 -1.26 -7.92
N MET A 97 -10.00 -1.15 -8.73
CA MET A 97 -10.73 -2.33 -9.19
C MET A 97 -9.92 -3.03 -10.28
N VAL A 98 -9.93 -4.35 -10.26
CA VAL A 98 -9.22 -5.14 -11.28
C VAL A 98 -9.82 -4.87 -12.65
N ASN A 99 -8.96 -4.53 -13.61
CA ASN A 99 -9.39 -4.28 -14.99
C ASN A 99 -10.10 -5.54 -15.55
N PRO A 100 -11.27 -5.41 -16.19
CA PRO A 100 -11.99 -6.55 -16.77
C PRO A 100 -11.15 -7.40 -17.73
N ASN A 101 -10.19 -6.80 -18.44
CA ASN A 101 -9.29 -7.54 -19.32
C ASN A 101 -8.32 -8.43 -18.55
N VAL A 102 -7.92 -8.04 -17.35
CA VAL A 102 -7.10 -8.87 -16.46
C VAL A 102 -7.90 -10.08 -15.97
N LEU A 103 -9.16 -9.88 -15.58
CA LEU A 103 -10.06 -11.00 -15.21
C LEU A 103 -10.24 -11.97 -16.37
N LYS A 104 -10.48 -11.48 -17.59
CA LYS A 104 -10.59 -12.32 -18.81
C LYS A 104 -9.31 -13.12 -19.05
N SER A 105 -8.15 -12.50 -18.92
CA SER A 105 -6.85 -13.16 -19.09
C SER A 105 -6.61 -14.26 -18.05
N ALA A 106 -7.21 -14.11 -16.87
CA ALA A 106 -7.19 -15.10 -15.79
C ALA A 106 -8.27 -16.20 -15.95
N GLY A 107 -9.05 -16.17 -17.04
CA GLY A 107 -10.13 -17.13 -17.28
C GLY A 107 -11.41 -16.90 -16.48
N LEU A 108 -11.59 -15.68 -15.96
CA LEU A 108 -12.77 -15.27 -15.19
C LEU A 108 -13.70 -14.42 -16.06
N ASP A 109 -15.00 -14.66 -15.93
CA ASP A 109 -16.01 -13.85 -16.60
C ASP A 109 -16.22 -12.52 -15.85
N PRO A 110 -15.89 -11.36 -16.44
CA PRO A 110 -16.04 -10.07 -15.80
C PRO A 110 -17.51 -9.61 -15.66
N GLU A 111 -18.47 -10.27 -16.31
CA GLU A 111 -19.90 -10.05 -16.07
C GLU A 111 -20.38 -10.71 -14.77
N VAL A 112 -19.62 -11.70 -14.26
CA VAL A 112 -19.93 -12.46 -13.03
C VAL A 112 -19.04 -12.03 -11.87
N TYR A 113 -17.75 -11.81 -12.14
CA TYR A 113 -16.74 -11.53 -11.13
C TYR A 113 -16.23 -10.10 -11.24
N THR A 114 -16.02 -9.51 -10.10
CA THR A 114 -15.29 -8.27 -9.94
C THR A 114 -14.12 -8.50 -8.99
N GLY A 115 -13.19 -7.59 -8.92
CA GLY A 115 -12.07 -7.69 -8.00
C GLY A 115 -11.49 -6.34 -7.68
N PHE A 116 -10.75 -6.28 -6.61
CA PHE A 116 -9.92 -5.13 -6.28
C PHE A 116 -8.51 -5.57 -5.89
N ALA A 117 -7.57 -4.66 -6.09
CA ALA A 117 -6.18 -4.87 -5.68
C ALA A 117 -5.63 -3.61 -5.02
N PHE A 118 -4.64 -3.80 -4.16
CA PHE A 118 -3.84 -2.71 -3.63
C PHE A 118 -2.42 -3.16 -3.36
N GLY A 119 -1.48 -2.20 -3.41
CA GLY A 119 -0.08 -2.40 -3.04
C GLY A 119 0.39 -1.28 -2.15
N VAL A 120 1.10 -1.63 -1.06
CA VAL A 120 1.74 -0.69 -0.14
C VAL A 120 3.21 -1.04 0.06
N GLY A 121 4.08 -0.02 0.05
CA GLY A 121 5.51 -0.21 0.29
C GLY A 121 5.79 -0.52 1.75
N VAL A 122 6.60 -1.56 2.01
CA VAL A 122 6.98 -1.96 3.37
C VAL A 122 7.82 -0.88 4.03
N GLU A 123 8.86 -0.40 3.34
CA GLU A 123 9.74 0.66 3.82
C GLU A 123 8.95 1.96 4.04
N ARG A 124 8.05 2.28 3.11
CA ARG A 124 7.17 3.46 3.24
C ARG A 124 6.28 3.35 4.48
N THR A 125 5.74 2.17 4.75
CA THR A 125 4.94 1.90 5.93
C THR A 125 5.74 2.06 7.22
N LEU A 126 7.00 1.57 7.25
CA LEU A 126 7.90 1.72 8.40
C LEU A 126 8.25 3.19 8.65
N LEU A 127 8.61 3.95 7.61
CA LEU A 127 8.86 5.39 7.73
C LEU A 127 7.68 6.11 8.38
N LEU A 128 6.47 5.84 7.87
CA LEU A 128 5.25 6.50 8.34
C LEU A 128 4.87 6.08 9.77
N ARG A 129 5.09 4.80 10.13
CA ARG A 129 4.71 4.25 11.43
C ARG A 129 5.64 4.68 12.56
N HIS A 130 6.93 4.84 12.26
CA HIS A 130 7.97 5.11 13.25
C HIS A 130 8.55 6.52 13.16
N ASP A 131 7.92 7.41 12.36
CA ASP A 131 8.38 8.79 12.12
C ASP A 131 9.86 8.86 11.70
N ILE A 132 10.28 7.91 10.88
CA ILE A 132 11.61 7.87 10.31
C ILE A 132 11.67 8.89 9.17
N ASN A 133 12.63 9.80 9.23
CA ASN A 133 12.67 10.93 8.30
C ASN A 133 13.42 10.63 6.99
N ASP A 134 14.28 9.63 7.00
CA ASP A 134 15.15 9.33 5.86
C ASP A 134 15.13 7.84 5.54
N MET A 135 14.87 7.51 4.28
CA MET A 135 14.87 6.15 3.76
C MET A 135 16.27 5.52 3.83
N HIS A 136 17.35 6.32 3.78
CA HIS A 136 18.72 5.85 3.89
C HIS A 136 18.94 5.10 5.20
N ASP A 137 18.37 5.59 6.31
CA ASP A 137 18.51 4.96 7.63
C ASP A 137 18.02 3.49 7.64
N LEU A 138 17.02 3.17 6.79
CA LEU A 138 16.48 1.81 6.66
C LEU A 138 17.38 0.88 5.84
N VAL A 139 18.15 1.41 4.88
CA VAL A 139 18.86 0.61 3.87
C VAL A 139 20.37 0.58 4.06
N GLU A 140 20.95 1.49 4.84
CA GLU A 140 22.39 1.54 5.12
C GLU A 140 22.90 0.41 6.03
N GLY A 141 22.00 -0.30 6.70
CA GLY A 141 22.35 -1.46 7.53
C GLY A 141 23.08 -1.11 8.84
N ASP A 142 22.91 0.12 9.35
CA ASP A 142 23.46 0.51 10.65
C ASP A 142 22.73 -0.26 11.77
N VAL A 143 23.47 -1.11 12.48
CA VAL A 143 22.95 -1.93 13.58
C VAL A 143 22.36 -1.05 14.70
N ARG A 144 22.98 0.10 14.98
CA ARG A 144 22.53 1.04 16.02
C ARG A 144 21.14 1.63 15.69
N PHE A 145 20.84 1.79 14.39
CA PHE A 145 19.51 2.17 13.95
C PHE A 145 18.51 1.03 14.18
N SER A 146 18.87 -0.18 13.75
CA SER A 146 18.00 -1.36 13.85
C SER A 146 17.70 -1.74 15.30
N GLU A 147 18.65 -1.56 16.24
CA GLU A 147 18.47 -1.83 17.67
C GLU A 147 17.41 -0.96 18.34
N GLN A 148 17.08 0.21 17.77
CA GLN A 148 16.02 1.09 18.28
C GLN A 148 14.61 0.53 18.03
N PHE A 149 14.47 -0.43 17.14
CA PHE A 149 13.20 -1.05 16.73
C PHE A 149 13.11 -2.51 17.16
N VAL A 150 13.75 -2.88 18.27
CA VAL A 150 13.58 -4.21 18.85
C VAL A 150 12.09 -4.42 19.08
N MET A 151 11.54 -5.42 18.40
CA MET A 151 10.13 -5.77 18.58
C MET A 151 9.94 -6.12 20.06
N GLY A 152 9.19 -5.26 20.76
CA GLY A 152 8.77 -5.54 22.11
C GLY A 152 7.96 -6.83 22.13
N GLU A 153 8.24 -7.65 23.15
CA GLU A 153 7.52 -8.88 23.46
C GLU A 153 6.02 -8.65 23.57
#